data_876f74bcb42eacf85d6172a777cea472
#
_entry.id   876f74bcb42eacf85d6172a777cea472
#
_cell.length_a   1.000
_cell.length_b   1.000
_cell.length_c   1.000
_cell.angle_alpha   90.00
_cell.angle_beta   90.00
_cell.angle_gamma   90.00
#
_symmetry.space_group_name_H-M   'P 1'
#
loop_
_entity.id
_entity.type
_entity.pdbx_description
1 polymer ?
#
loop_
_entity_poly.entity_id
_entity_poly.type
_entity_poly.pdbx_seq_one_letter_code
_entity_poly.pdbx_strand_id
1 'polypeptide(L)'
;MIHKNVVLVLNRNWQAIAITTPAQAFAQMATDAATGLDIHSGDWMVPVKWDDWRGLEVRDGDLSVGVAHGRVRVPTVLVLCRYNKVPIHSPKLNSRNIWLRDGGVCQYSGRVLKPGEGNIDHIIPVSRGGANSWENCVLSCKKLNQKKADKTPKEAGLRLIRKPLEPRSVPITAVLKNVNEIREWDYFLIA
;
A
#
# COMPACT_ATOMS: atom_id res chain seq x y z
N MET A 1 8.15 13.17 14.05
CA MET A 1 6.79 13.47 13.49
C MET A 1 6.84 13.80 12.00
N ILE A 2 7.69 14.71 11.54
CA ILE A 2 7.76 15.20 10.13
C ILE A 2 8.01 14.12 9.07
N HIS A 3 8.58 12.98 9.44
CA HIS A 3 8.85 11.83 8.56
C HIS A 3 7.84 10.67 8.69
N LYS A 4 6.79 10.82 9.50
CA LYS A 4 5.74 9.80 9.61
C LYS A 4 4.73 9.99 8.47
N ASN A 5 4.26 8.90 7.87
CA ASN A 5 3.24 8.92 6.81
C ASN A 5 1.85 9.18 7.40
N VAL A 6 1.49 10.45 7.54
CA VAL A 6 0.25 10.92 8.18
C VAL A 6 -0.54 11.92 7.32
N VAL A 7 -0.21 12.04 6.04
CA VAL A 7 -0.89 12.95 5.11
C VAL A 7 -1.44 12.14 3.95
N LEU A 8 -2.76 12.11 3.79
CA LEU A 8 -3.43 11.51 2.64
C LEU A 8 -3.30 12.42 1.43
N VAL A 9 -2.92 11.87 0.29
CA VAL A 9 -2.81 12.62 -0.97
C VAL A 9 -3.97 12.26 -1.87
N LEU A 10 -4.71 13.27 -2.27
CA LEU A 10 -5.79 13.18 -3.25
C LEU A 10 -5.30 13.69 -4.60
N ASN A 11 -5.80 13.12 -5.69
CA ASN A 11 -5.66 13.71 -7.01
C ASN A 11 -6.60 14.94 -7.15
N ARG A 12 -6.54 15.63 -8.29
CA ARG A 12 -7.39 16.79 -8.58
C ARG A 12 -8.90 16.48 -8.50
N ASN A 13 -9.29 15.23 -8.68
CA ASN A 13 -10.68 14.78 -8.59
C ASN A 13 -11.06 14.26 -7.19
N TRP A 14 -10.26 14.55 -6.18
CA TRP A 14 -10.45 14.17 -4.78
C TRP A 14 -10.44 12.67 -4.51
N GLN A 15 -9.80 11.88 -5.38
CA GLN A 15 -9.61 10.46 -5.18
C GLN A 15 -8.28 10.21 -4.44
N ALA A 16 -8.29 9.39 -3.42
CA ALA A 16 -7.11 9.05 -2.64
C ALA A 16 -6.11 8.23 -3.48
N ILE A 17 -4.87 8.71 -3.61
CA ILE A 17 -3.85 8.11 -4.49
C ILE A 17 -2.54 7.77 -3.80
N ALA A 18 -2.27 8.30 -2.62
CA ALA A 18 -1.04 8.03 -1.88
C ALA A 18 -1.18 8.45 -0.41
N ILE A 19 -0.20 8.05 0.40
CA ILE A 19 0.02 8.60 1.75
C ILE A 19 1.46 9.12 1.76
N THR A 20 1.66 10.30 2.36
CA THR A 20 2.96 10.98 2.38
C THR A 20 3.32 11.52 3.77
N THR A 21 4.51 12.07 3.88
CA THR A 21 5.00 12.70 5.11
C THR A 21 4.65 14.19 5.13
N PRO A 22 4.58 14.83 6.31
CA PRO A 22 4.42 16.28 6.42
C PRO A 22 5.50 17.07 5.66
N ALA A 23 6.75 16.60 5.66
CA ALA A 23 7.84 17.25 4.95
C ALA A 23 7.58 17.31 3.43
N GLN A 24 7.14 16.19 2.86
CA GLN A 24 6.79 16.11 1.44
C GLN A 24 5.53 16.92 1.12
N ALA A 25 4.52 16.91 2.01
CA ALA A 25 3.31 17.70 1.85
C ALA A 25 3.62 19.20 1.82
N PHE A 26 4.41 19.71 2.76
CA PHE A 26 4.83 21.09 2.78
C PHE A 26 5.64 21.49 1.53
N ALA A 27 6.55 20.62 1.05
CA ALA A 27 7.29 20.86 -0.18
C ALA A 27 6.36 20.97 -1.39
N GLN A 28 5.34 20.13 -1.50
CA GLN A 28 4.37 20.19 -2.59
C GLN A 28 3.46 21.43 -2.50
N MET A 29 3.08 21.85 -1.29
CA MET A 29 2.31 23.08 -1.08
C MET A 29 3.14 24.32 -1.42
N ALA A 30 4.38 24.39 -0.97
CA ALA A 30 5.28 25.52 -1.20
C ALA A 30 5.65 25.72 -2.68
N THR A 31 5.48 24.71 -3.51
CA THR A 31 5.70 24.78 -4.97
C THR A 31 4.40 24.88 -5.78
N ASP A 32 3.27 25.17 -5.12
CA ASP A 32 1.93 25.22 -5.75
C ASP A 32 1.53 23.94 -6.52
N ALA A 33 2.20 22.83 -6.23
CA ALA A 33 1.84 21.52 -6.78
C ALA A 33 0.60 20.93 -6.11
N ALA A 34 0.32 21.35 -4.87
CA ALA A 34 -0.80 20.90 -4.06
C ALA A 34 -1.33 22.00 -3.13
N THR A 35 -2.56 21.80 -2.64
CA THR A 35 -3.18 22.57 -1.56
C THR A 35 -3.45 21.69 -0.36
N GLY A 36 -3.29 22.21 0.85
CA GLY A 36 -3.80 21.55 2.05
C GLY A 36 -5.32 21.63 2.11
N LEU A 37 -5.97 20.57 2.54
CA LEU A 37 -7.42 20.58 2.73
C LEU A 37 -7.73 20.93 4.18
N ASP A 38 -8.30 22.11 4.40
CA ASP A 38 -8.79 22.51 5.72
C ASP A 38 -10.17 21.93 5.94
N ILE A 39 -10.27 20.98 6.86
CA ILE A 39 -11.49 20.23 7.16
C ILE A 39 -12.02 20.72 8.50
N HIS A 40 -13.26 21.19 8.49
CA HIS A 40 -13.98 21.65 9.68
C HIS A 40 -15.04 20.64 10.10
N SER A 41 -15.41 20.66 11.37
CA SER A 41 -16.56 19.90 11.87
C SER A 41 -17.84 20.37 11.15
N GLY A 42 -18.54 19.48 10.45
CA GLY A 42 -19.74 19.80 9.69
C GLY A 42 -19.56 19.77 8.18
N ASP A 43 -18.64 18.98 7.68
CA ASP A 43 -18.39 18.66 6.26
C ASP A 43 -17.90 19.82 5.38
N TRP A 44 -17.44 20.90 5.98
CA TRP A 44 -16.80 21.98 5.24
C TRP A 44 -15.33 21.66 4.99
N MET A 45 -14.99 21.59 3.71
CA MET A 45 -13.64 21.24 3.24
C MET A 45 -13.18 22.32 2.28
N VAL A 46 -12.12 23.05 2.63
CA VAL A 46 -11.59 24.16 1.84
C VAL A 46 -10.16 23.88 1.43
N PRO A 47 -9.84 23.81 0.12
CA PRO A 47 -8.46 23.80 -0.35
C PRO A 47 -7.75 25.11 -0.05
N VAL A 48 -6.67 25.06 0.69
CA VAL A 48 -5.91 26.25 1.15
C VAL A 48 -4.49 26.17 0.59
N LYS A 49 -4.03 27.27 -0.01
CA LYS A 49 -2.66 27.41 -0.54
C LYS A 49 -1.65 27.59 0.60
N TRP A 50 -0.39 27.34 0.27
CA TRP A 50 0.70 27.40 1.25
C TRP A 50 0.78 28.72 2.03
N ASP A 51 0.67 29.86 1.34
CA ASP A 51 0.79 31.16 1.99
C ASP A 51 -0.28 31.43 3.03
N ASP A 52 -1.52 31.04 2.73
CA ASP A 52 -2.63 31.13 3.66
C ASP A 52 -2.56 30.05 4.74
N TRP A 53 -2.11 28.82 4.37
CA TRP A 53 -1.98 27.69 5.29
C TRP A 53 -1.06 28.00 6.47
N ARG A 54 0.05 28.67 6.20
CA ARG A 54 1.01 29.06 7.24
C ARG A 54 0.42 29.97 8.32
N GLY A 55 -0.61 30.72 7.97
CA GLY A 55 -1.33 31.63 8.88
C GLY A 55 -2.51 30.99 9.60
N LEU A 56 -2.89 29.74 9.28
CA LEU A 56 -3.98 29.07 9.95
C LEU A 56 -3.66 28.75 11.40
N GLU A 57 -4.66 28.93 12.26
CA GLU A 57 -4.57 28.52 13.65
C GLU A 57 -4.35 27.01 13.78
N VAL A 58 -3.46 26.63 14.70
CA VAL A 58 -3.30 25.22 15.12
C VAL A 58 -4.36 24.93 16.16
N ARG A 59 -5.36 24.16 15.80
CA ARG A 59 -6.47 23.77 16.66
C ARG A 59 -6.05 22.75 17.69
N ASP A 60 -6.85 22.57 18.72
CA ASP A 60 -6.65 21.49 19.68
C ASP A 60 -6.77 20.12 18.99
N GLY A 61 -5.78 19.26 19.21
CA GLY A 61 -5.66 17.95 18.55
C GLY A 61 -4.94 17.96 17.19
N ASP A 62 -4.70 19.13 16.56
CA ASP A 62 -3.97 19.20 15.29
C ASP A 62 -2.49 18.79 15.44
N LEU A 63 -2.02 18.00 14.48
CA LEU A 63 -0.60 17.78 14.30
C LEU A 63 0.05 19.09 13.81
N SER A 64 1.16 19.50 14.42
CA SER A 64 1.87 20.72 14.02
C SER A 64 3.38 20.57 14.13
N VAL A 65 4.10 21.39 13.37
CA VAL A 65 5.56 21.45 13.34
C VAL A 65 5.99 22.82 13.81
N GLY A 66 6.99 22.87 14.70
CA GLY A 66 7.62 24.11 15.13
C GLY A 66 8.43 24.73 14.00
N VAL A 67 8.31 26.04 13.83
CA VAL A 67 9.10 26.89 12.91
C VAL A 67 9.70 28.06 13.69
N ALA A 68 10.58 28.85 13.07
CA ALA A 68 11.28 29.95 13.75
C ALA A 68 10.31 30.93 14.45
N HIS A 69 9.12 31.15 13.91
CA HIS A 69 8.16 32.11 14.43
C HIS A 69 6.81 31.46 14.75
N GLY A 70 6.81 30.31 15.46
CA GLY A 70 5.57 29.68 15.93
C GLY A 70 5.43 28.23 15.49
N ARG A 71 4.22 27.85 15.11
CA ARG A 71 3.88 26.48 14.68
C ARG A 71 3.07 26.54 13.40
N VAL A 72 3.31 25.57 12.52
CA VAL A 72 2.52 25.36 11.31
C VAL A 72 1.75 24.04 11.44
N ARG A 73 0.47 24.07 11.19
CA ARG A 73 -0.41 22.91 11.19
C ARG A 73 -0.02 21.94 10.08
N VAL A 74 0.06 20.66 10.39
CA VAL A 74 0.26 19.60 9.39
C VAL A 74 -1.09 19.33 8.70
N PRO A 75 -1.19 19.40 7.36
CA PRO A 75 -2.39 18.97 6.67
C PRO A 75 -2.57 17.46 6.85
N THR A 76 -3.76 17.02 7.23
CA THR A 76 -4.09 15.59 7.24
C THR A 76 -4.42 15.06 5.84
N VAL A 77 -4.87 15.98 4.97
CA VAL A 77 -5.22 15.70 3.58
C VAL A 77 -4.65 16.77 2.66
N LEU A 78 -4.09 16.32 1.54
CA LEU A 78 -3.46 17.14 0.50
C LEU A 78 -4.16 16.87 -0.85
N VAL A 79 -4.46 17.93 -1.61
CA VAL A 79 -5.07 17.83 -2.94
C VAL A 79 -4.09 18.30 -3.99
N LEU A 80 -3.74 17.45 -4.96
CA LEU A 80 -2.85 17.80 -6.07
C LEU A 80 -3.58 18.68 -7.08
N CYS A 81 -2.95 19.79 -7.50
CA CYS A 81 -3.57 20.77 -8.39
C CYS A 81 -3.71 20.27 -9.85
N ARG A 82 -2.76 19.50 -10.34
CA ARG A 82 -2.66 19.14 -11.78
C ARG A 82 -2.81 17.66 -12.09
N TYR A 83 -2.62 16.79 -11.13
CA TYR A 83 -2.64 15.35 -11.32
C TYR A 83 -4.07 14.79 -11.14
N ASN A 84 -4.61 14.14 -12.18
CA ASN A 84 -5.98 13.62 -12.20
C ASN A 84 -6.08 12.09 -12.36
N LYS A 85 -4.94 11.37 -12.44
CA LYS A 85 -4.94 9.92 -12.62
C LYS A 85 -5.06 9.21 -11.26
N VAL A 86 -5.57 7.99 -11.29
CA VAL A 86 -5.48 7.04 -10.19
C VAL A 86 -4.43 6.00 -10.56
N PRO A 87 -3.30 5.93 -9.83
CA PRO A 87 -2.28 4.91 -10.09
C PRO A 87 -2.84 3.51 -9.94
N ILE A 88 -2.33 2.61 -10.76
CA ILE A 88 -2.63 1.18 -10.66
C ILE A 88 -1.61 0.53 -9.74
N HIS A 89 -2.10 -0.18 -8.75
CA HIS A 89 -1.27 -1.00 -7.86
C HIS A 89 -1.17 -2.42 -8.42
N SER A 90 0.01 -2.81 -8.84
CA SER A 90 0.34 -4.19 -9.22
C SER A 90 1.16 -4.83 -8.11
N PRO A 91 0.68 -5.90 -7.49
CA PRO A 91 1.42 -6.58 -6.44
C PRO A 91 2.78 -7.05 -6.94
N LYS A 92 3.85 -6.72 -6.24
CA LYS A 92 5.20 -7.22 -6.56
C LYS A 92 5.33 -8.69 -6.17
N LEU A 93 6.02 -9.49 -7.00
CA LEU A 93 6.33 -10.87 -6.67
C LEU A 93 7.28 -10.92 -5.47
N ASN A 94 6.80 -11.42 -4.35
CA ASN A 94 7.57 -11.66 -3.13
C ASN A 94 6.85 -12.69 -2.24
N SER A 95 7.52 -13.18 -1.20
CA SER A 95 7.00 -14.22 -0.30
C SER A 95 5.68 -13.82 0.36
N ARG A 96 5.56 -12.56 0.81
CA ARG A 96 4.35 -12.06 1.45
C ARG A 96 3.16 -12.08 0.48
N ASN A 97 3.35 -11.60 -0.73
CA ASN A 97 2.27 -11.51 -1.72
C ASN A 97 1.89 -12.88 -2.29
N ILE A 98 2.84 -13.83 -2.43
CA ILE A 98 2.53 -15.23 -2.73
C ILE A 98 1.73 -15.87 -1.59
N TRP A 99 2.12 -15.62 -0.33
CA TRP A 99 1.35 -16.09 0.82
C TRP A 99 -0.10 -15.57 0.78
N LEU A 100 -0.29 -14.28 0.53
CA LEU A 100 -1.63 -13.66 0.43
C LEU A 100 -2.43 -14.24 -0.74
N ARG A 101 -1.83 -14.38 -1.93
CA ARG A 101 -2.48 -14.97 -3.11
C ARG A 101 -2.95 -16.40 -2.85
N ASP A 102 -2.13 -17.20 -2.17
CA ASP A 102 -2.40 -18.60 -1.90
C ASP A 102 -3.21 -18.83 -0.61
N GLY A 103 -3.61 -17.73 0.08
CA GLY A 103 -4.45 -17.78 1.28
C GLY A 103 -3.78 -18.48 2.47
N GLY A 104 -2.45 -18.49 2.56
CA GLY A 104 -1.73 -19.23 3.59
C GLY A 104 -1.83 -20.77 3.43
N VAL A 105 -2.24 -21.27 2.25
CA VAL A 105 -2.49 -22.71 2.01
C VAL A 105 -1.39 -23.30 1.15
N CYS A 106 -0.83 -24.43 1.57
CA CYS A 106 0.12 -25.21 0.78
C CYS A 106 -0.54 -25.69 -0.51
N GLN A 107 -0.01 -25.31 -1.68
CA GLN A 107 -0.60 -25.58 -2.99
C GLN A 107 -0.44 -27.04 -3.45
N TYR A 108 0.25 -27.88 -2.69
CA TYR A 108 0.36 -29.32 -2.96
C TYR A 108 -0.48 -30.19 -2.02
N SER A 109 -0.65 -29.77 -0.75
CA SER A 109 -1.36 -30.61 0.24
C SER A 109 -2.72 -30.04 0.66
N GLY A 110 -3.04 -28.78 0.36
CA GLY A 110 -4.24 -28.12 0.86
C GLY A 110 -4.19 -27.73 2.35
N ARG A 111 -3.10 -28.01 3.04
CA ARG A 111 -2.98 -27.69 4.46
C ARG A 111 -2.82 -26.19 4.67
N VAL A 112 -3.58 -25.63 5.58
CA VAL A 112 -3.38 -24.26 6.08
C VAL A 112 -2.05 -24.22 6.86
N LEU A 113 -1.22 -23.25 6.57
CA LEU A 113 0.11 -23.06 7.14
C LEU A 113 0.12 -21.90 8.13
N LYS A 114 0.84 -22.07 9.23
CA LYS A 114 1.18 -20.96 10.13
C LYS A 114 2.40 -20.19 9.59
N PRO A 115 2.59 -18.91 9.98
CA PRO A 115 3.82 -18.18 9.68
C PRO A 115 5.07 -19.00 10.03
N GLY A 116 5.99 -19.12 9.09
CA GLY A 116 7.22 -19.92 9.26
C GLY A 116 7.14 -21.40 8.86
N GLU A 117 5.95 -21.97 8.62
CA GLU A 117 5.78 -23.37 8.17
C GLU A 117 5.90 -23.56 6.67
N GLY A 118 5.76 -22.49 5.90
CA GLY A 118 5.84 -22.51 4.44
C GLY A 118 7.02 -21.72 3.90
N ASN A 119 7.31 -21.99 2.65
CA ASN A 119 8.24 -21.22 1.81
C ASN A 119 7.70 -21.17 0.38
N ILE A 120 8.36 -20.38 -0.46
CA ILE A 120 8.07 -20.35 -1.89
C ILE A 120 8.75 -21.56 -2.54
N ASP A 121 8.01 -22.23 -3.39
CA ASP A 121 8.49 -23.27 -4.26
C ASP A 121 8.31 -22.86 -5.73
N HIS A 122 9.32 -23.15 -6.56
CA HIS A 122 9.24 -23.00 -8.00
C HIS A 122 8.69 -24.30 -8.62
N ILE A 123 7.56 -24.22 -9.30
CA ILE A 123 6.91 -25.38 -9.96
C ILE A 123 7.91 -26.05 -10.91
N ILE A 124 8.48 -25.28 -11.82
CA ILE A 124 9.66 -25.68 -12.60
C ILE A 124 10.86 -25.13 -11.84
N PRO A 125 11.77 -25.98 -11.37
CA PRO A 125 12.94 -25.55 -10.61
C PRO A 125 13.79 -24.53 -11.37
N VAL A 126 14.40 -23.59 -10.67
CA VAL A 126 15.31 -22.59 -11.26
C VAL A 126 16.48 -23.27 -11.97
N SER A 127 17.02 -24.37 -11.40
CA SER A 127 18.07 -25.20 -12.01
C SER A 127 17.69 -25.81 -13.36
N ARG A 128 16.37 -25.86 -13.67
CA ARG A 128 15.82 -26.35 -14.95
C ARG A 128 15.22 -25.22 -15.80
N GLY A 129 15.63 -23.99 -15.58
CA GLY A 129 15.16 -22.82 -16.33
C GLY A 129 13.82 -22.25 -15.89
N GLY A 130 13.31 -22.66 -14.73
CA GLY A 130 12.07 -22.10 -14.16
C GLY A 130 12.24 -20.62 -13.82
N ALA A 131 11.32 -19.79 -14.34
CA ALA A 131 11.33 -18.35 -14.10
C ALA A 131 10.87 -18.00 -12.68
N ASN A 132 11.36 -16.90 -12.15
CA ASN A 132 10.82 -16.29 -10.93
C ASN A 132 9.59 -15.43 -11.33
N SER A 133 8.45 -16.08 -11.52
CA SER A 133 7.19 -15.45 -11.96
C SER A 133 6.01 -15.91 -11.11
N TRP A 134 4.91 -15.18 -11.21
CA TRP A 134 3.66 -15.49 -10.52
C TRP A 134 3.11 -16.89 -10.90
N GLU A 135 3.28 -17.30 -12.14
CA GLU A 135 2.80 -18.57 -12.69
C GLU A 135 3.70 -19.75 -12.28
N ASN A 136 4.94 -19.48 -11.89
CA ASN A 136 5.91 -20.52 -11.54
C ASN A 136 6.20 -20.61 -10.03
N CYS A 137 5.72 -19.66 -9.22
CA CYS A 137 5.96 -19.64 -7.78
C CYS A 137 4.68 -19.93 -7.00
N VAL A 138 4.74 -20.82 -6.01
CA VAL A 138 3.61 -21.18 -5.14
C VAL A 138 4.04 -21.30 -3.69
N LEU A 139 3.07 -21.15 -2.78
CA LEU A 139 3.27 -21.45 -1.37
C LEU A 139 3.27 -22.96 -1.15
N SER A 140 4.32 -23.48 -0.55
CA SER A 140 4.45 -24.91 -0.20
C SER A 140 4.86 -25.06 1.26
N CYS A 141 4.41 -26.12 1.94
CA CYS A 141 4.99 -26.49 3.22
C CYS A 141 6.43 -26.96 3.03
N LYS A 142 7.31 -26.65 3.96
CA LYS A 142 8.74 -26.98 3.90
C LYS A 142 9.01 -28.47 3.58
N LYS A 143 8.22 -29.37 4.19
CA LYS A 143 8.37 -30.83 3.99
C LYS A 143 8.14 -31.24 2.53
N LEU A 144 7.09 -30.73 1.86
CA LEU A 144 6.80 -31.09 0.46
C LEU A 144 7.77 -30.37 -0.50
N ASN A 145 8.19 -29.14 -0.19
CA ASN A 145 9.18 -28.46 -0.98
C ASN A 145 10.53 -29.22 -0.95
N GLN A 146 10.98 -29.66 0.20
CA GLN A 146 12.18 -30.51 0.33
C GLN A 146 12.04 -31.85 -0.41
N LYS A 147 10.86 -32.50 -0.31
CA LYS A 147 10.59 -33.76 -1.06
C LYS A 147 10.63 -33.55 -2.56
N LYS A 148 10.10 -32.42 -3.04
CA LYS A 148 10.10 -32.06 -4.46
C LYS A 148 11.51 -31.78 -4.97
N ALA A 149 12.31 -31.06 -4.19
CA ALA A 149 13.69 -30.68 -4.54
C ALA A 149 13.76 -30.03 -5.95
N ASP A 150 14.63 -30.53 -6.80
CA ASP A 150 14.86 -30.10 -8.19
C ASP A 150 13.97 -30.76 -9.23
N LYS A 151 12.89 -31.42 -8.78
CA LYS A 151 11.90 -32.11 -9.63
C LYS A 151 10.72 -31.21 -9.92
N THR A 152 10.03 -31.48 -11.04
CA THR A 152 8.70 -30.94 -11.28
C THR A 152 7.68 -31.61 -10.33
N PRO A 153 6.52 -31.02 -10.08
CA PRO A 153 5.49 -31.65 -9.25
C PRO A 153 5.13 -33.06 -9.73
N LYS A 154 4.99 -33.25 -11.03
CA LYS A 154 4.66 -34.55 -11.63
C LYS A 154 5.71 -35.61 -11.30
N GLU A 155 7.00 -35.29 -11.46
CA GLU A 155 8.12 -36.18 -11.13
C GLU A 155 8.22 -36.48 -9.63
N ALA A 156 7.80 -35.54 -8.79
CA ALA A 156 7.77 -35.71 -7.33
C ALA A 156 6.49 -36.42 -6.82
N GLY A 157 5.58 -36.80 -7.71
CA GLY A 157 4.28 -37.37 -7.34
C GLY A 157 3.37 -36.36 -6.64
N LEU A 158 3.53 -35.07 -6.95
CA LEU A 158 2.73 -33.98 -6.39
C LEU A 158 1.79 -33.40 -7.46
N ARG A 159 0.65 -32.87 -7.01
CA ARG A 159 -0.29 -32.17 -7.86
C ARG A 159 -0.60 -30.80 -7.28
N LEU A 160 -0.62 -29.79 -8.14
CA LEU A 160 -1.12 -28.46 -7.75
C LEU A 160 -2.63 -28.47 -7.54
N ILE A 161 -3.08 -27.84 -6.48
CA ILE A 161 -4.52 -27.68 -6.20
C ILE A 161 -5.15 -26.73 -7.21
N ARG A 162 -4.44 -25.67 -7.56
CA ARG A 162 -4.86 -24.70 -8.57
C ARG A 162 -3.66 -24.21 -9.39
N LYS A 163 -3.92 -23.80 -10.62
CA LYS A 163 -2.92 -23.11 -11.45
C LYS A 163 -2.64 -21.73 -10.84
N PRO A 164 -1.39 -21.41 -10.52
CA PRO A 164 -1.06 -20.07 -10.03
C PRO A 164 -1.18 -19.05 -11.16
N LEU A 165 -1.72 -17.89 -10.82
CA LEU A 165 -1.88 -16.76 -11.74
C LEU A 165 -1.33 -15.50 -11.07
N GLU A 166 -0.97 -14.53 -11.88
CA GLU A 166 -0.65 -13.18 -11.39
C GLU A 166 -1.91 -12.55 -10.77
N PRO A 167 -1.82 -11.95 -9.57
CA PRO A 167 -2.92 -11.19 -8.99
C PRO A 167 -3.29 -10.01 -9.89
N ARG A 168 -4.58 -9.73 -10.00
CA ARG A 168 -5.05 -8.58 -10.76
C ARG A 168 -4.51 -7.27 -10.18
N SER A 169 -4.07 -6.40 -11.05
CA SER A 169 -3.78 -5.02 -10.71
C SER A 169 -5.07 -4.29 -10.36
N VAL A 170 -5.04 -3.48 -9.32
CA VAL A 170 -6.21 -2.73 -8.83
C VAL A 170 -5.87 -1.24 -8.69
N PRO A 171 -6.85 -0.33 -8.77
CA PRO A 171 -6.61 1.07 -8.44
C PRO A 171 -6.03 1.20 -7.04
N ILE A 172 -5.07 2.10 -6.86
CA ILE A 172 -4.41 2.33 -5.55
C ILE A 172 -5.42 2.70 -4.46
N THR A 173 -6.51 3.38 -4.82
CA THR A 173 -7.61 3.72 -3.92
C THR A 173 -8.23 2.52 -3.20
N ALA A 174 -8.21 1.35 -3.84
CA ALA A 174 -8.75 0.12 -3.26
C ALA A 174 -7.81 -0.56 -2.24
N VAL A 175 -6.56 -0.13 -2.13
CA VAL A 175 -5.56 -0.72 -1.22
C VAL A 175 -5.06 0.23 -0.14
N LEU A 176 -5.36 1.52 -0.26
CA LEU A 176 -5.06 2.50 0.79
C LEU A 176 -5.95 2.24 2.01
N LYS A 177 -5.34 2.27 3.19
CA LYS A 177 -6.03 2.05 4.46
C LYS A 177 -5.67 3.12 5.47
N ASN A 178 -6.63 3.50 6.30
CA ASN A 178 -6.44 4.42 7.41
C ASN A 178 -5.78 3.72 8.61
N VAL A 179 -4.51 3.31 8.46
CA VAL A 179 -3.75 2.63 9.52
C VAL A 179 -3.33 3.54 10.67
N ASN A 180 -3.47 4.85 10.51
CA ASN A 180 -3.15 5.84 11.53
C ASN A 180 -4.38 6.38 12.25
N GLU A 181 -5.58 5.87 11.92
CA GLU A 181 -6.86 6.27 12.52
C GLU A 181 -7.10 7.79 12.47
N ILE A 182 -6.70 8.43 11.36
CA ILE A 182 -6.90 9.85 11.13
C ILE A 182 -8.34 10.05 10.64
N ARG A 183 -9.18 10.70 11.44
CA ARG A 183 -10.62 10.86 11.20
C ARG A 183 -10.95 11.45 9.83
N GLU A 184 -10.20 12.45 9.39
CA GLU A 184 -10.43 13.13 8.11
C GLU A 184 -10.21 12.23 6.90
N TRP A 185 -9.47 11.12 7.03
CA TRP A 185 -9.26 10.17 5.95
C TRP A 185 -10.49 9.32 5.64
N ASP A 186 -11.38 9.16 6.60
CA ASP A 186 -12.58 8.33 6.44
C ASP A 186 -13.57 8.92 5.42
N TYR A 187 -13.45 10.22 5.11
CA TYR A 187 -14.20 10.84 4.01
C TYR A 187 -13.76 10.38 2.61
N PHE A 188 -12.55 9.83 2.47
CA PHE A 188 -11.91 9.56 1.17
C PHE A 188 -11.50 8.10 0.98
N LEU A 189 -11.44 7.31 2.05
CA LEU A 189 -11.08 5.90 2.01
C LEU A 189 -12.34 5.05 2.20
N ILE A 190 -12.46 4.02 1.36
CA ILE A 190 -13.52 3.02 1.48
C ILE A 190 -13.18 2.12 2.67
N ALA A 191 -14.13 1.94 3.59
CA ALA A 191 -13.99 1.08 4.75
C ALA A 191 -13.78 -0.41 4.37
#